data_17097f8dade0d781e6fde7d8cca75d74
#
_entry.id   17097f8dade0d781e6fde7d8cca75d74
#
_cell.length_a   1.000
_cell.length_b   1.000
_cell.length_c   1.000
_cell.angle_alpha   90.00
_cell.angle_beta   90.00
_cell.angle_gamma   90.00
#
_symmetry.space_group_name_H-M   'P 1'
#
loop_
_entity.id
_entity.type
_entity.pdbx_description
1 polymer ?
#
loop_
_entity_poly.entity_id
_entity_poly.type
_entity_poly.pdbx_seq_one_letter_code
_entity_poly.pdbx_strand_id
1 'polypeptide(L)'
;VNRFSNGRKLVSGNRCERGASGGEAARPSMPNLYAWKERRLFGYEPLPQDDAPRGRIGIPRVLNMYEHYPFWFTLFTELGYRVELSPPSDKELFDLGLSSMPSQTVCYPAKLAHGHIASLLHKGLKRIFFPCLPRERRESKDAADGYNCPVVAGYPEVIRLNTDELLEQDCTLYTPFVSLEHPDTLVAALHDLFGIPKKELRAAVRVAALEQEAYRTELRAEGERVLAELERTGKLGIVLSGRPYHADPAVHHGLPELVASLGAAVLSEDSVAHLGHPAEPLRVVDQWTYHSRLYRATALVCTRPNLELVQLTSFGCGLDAITADQVSELLTSAGKLHTLIKIDEGASLGAARIRIRSLLAAVEERRETPPTPRPVSYTHLTLPT
;
A
#
# COMPACT_ATOMS: atom_id res chain seq x y z
N VAL A 1 16.45 7.43 34.63
CA VAL A 1 16.16 5.98 34.75
C VAL A 1 15.53 5.75 36.12
N ASN A 2 14.24 5.42 36.13
CA ASN A 2 13.53 5.05 37.34
C ASN A 2 13.58 3.54 37.51
N ARG A 3 13.98 3.07 38.70
CA ARG A 3 13.99 1.65 39.05
C ARG A 3 12.85 1.38 40.05
N PHE A 4 12.01 0.42 39.73
CA PHE A 4 10.91 0.00 40.59
C PHE A 4 11.33 -1.20 41.46
N SER A 5 10.64 -1.38 42.59
CA SER A 5 10.91 -2.45 43.54
C SER A 5 10.77 -3.89 42.94
N ASN A 6 10.03 -4.03 41.84
CA ASN A 6 9.86 -5.26 41.07
C ASN A 6 10.97 -5.51 40.04
N GLY A 7 12.07 -4.75 40.06
CA GLY A 7 13.20 -4.89 39.15
C GLY A 7 13.02 -4.20 37.77
N ARG A 8 11.85 -3.68 37.46
CA ARG A 8 11.62 -2.95 36.21
C ARG A 8 12.37 -1.62 36.19
N LYS A 9 12.98 -1.30 35.05
CA LYS A 9 13.64 -0.01 34.80
C LYS A 9 12.83 0.76 33.76
N LEU A 10 12.47 1.97 34.03
CA LEU A 10 11.88 2.89 33.09
C LEU A 10 12.88 3.99 32.75
N VAL A 11 13.22 4.14 31.48
CA VAL A 11 14.07 5.22 30.99
C VAL A 11 13.15 6.27 30.37
N SER A 12 13.04 7.46 30.97
CA SER A 12 12.29 8.60 30.45
C SER A 12 13.23 9.67 29.93
N GLY A 13 12.81 10.41 28.90
CA GLY A 13 13.58 11.52 28.32
C GLY A 13 14.61 11.14 27.25
N ASN A 14 14.72 9.87 26.86
CA ASN A 14 15.57 9.46 25.75
C ASN A 14 14.90 9.72 24.39
N ARG A 15 15.62 10.39 23.49
CA ARG A 15 15.19 10.65 22.13
C ARG A 15 15.63 9.57 21.13
N CYS A 16 16.40 8.55 21.55
CA CYS A 16 16.81 7.43 20.72
C CYS A 16 16.38 6.08 21.31
N GLU A 17 16.03 5.14 20.46
CA GLU A 17 15.55 3.80 20.85
C GLU A 17 16.61 2.95 21.56
N ARG A 18 17.91 3.10 21.20
CA ARG A 18 19.00 2.37 21.86
C ARG A 18 19.11 2.64 23.35
N GLY A 19 18.77 3.87 23.78
CA GLY A 19 18.78 4.22 25.18
C GLY A 19 17.51 3.79 25.93
N ALA A 20 16.39 3.60 25.24
CA ALA A 20 15.13 3.17 25.84
C ALA A 20 15.07 1.66 26.08
N SER A 21 15.74 0.86 25.24
CA SER A 21 15.74 -0.62 25.29
C SER A 21 16.70 -1.24 26.30
N GLY A 22 17.50 -0.45 27.02
CA GLY A 22 18.31 -0.92 28.15
C GLY A 22 19.27 -2.07 27.86
N GLY A 23 19.68 -2.28 26.59
CA GLY A 23 20.61 -3.35 26.23
C GLY A 23 19.99 -4.74 26.11
N GLU A 24 18.68 -4.87 25.97
CA GLU A 24 18.07 -6.15 25.62
C GLU A 24 18.62 -6.63 24.26
N ALA A 25 19.05 -7.89 24.22
CA ALA A 25 19.51 -8.55 23.00
C ALA A 25 18.46 -8.35 21.90
N ALA A 26 18.91 -8.02 20.68
CA ALA A 26 18.02 -7.81 19.55
C ALA A 26 17.07 -9.02 19.45
N ARG A 27 15.76 -8.78 19.63
CA ARG A 27 14.76 -9.82 19.41
C ARG A 27 14.91 -10.33 17.98
N PRO A 28 14.76 -11.64 17.72
CA PRO A 28 14.80 -12.14 16.36
C PRO A 28 13.81 -11.31 15.51
N SER A 29 14.28 -10.84 14.37
CA SER A 29 13.48 -10.02 13.47
C SER A 29 12.23 -10.80 13.06
N MET A 30 11.05 -10.27 13.36
CA MET A 30 9.79 -10.87 12.91
C MET A 30 9.63 -10.67 11.38
N PRO A 31 8.95 -11.59 10.67
CA PRO A 31 8.65 -11.41 9.26
C PRO A 31 8.00 -10.05 8.98
N ASN A 32 8.50 -9.35 7.95
CA ASN A 32 7.98 -8.06 7.51
C ASN A 32 7.75 -8.09 5.99
N LEU A 33 6.50 -8.31 5.58
CA LEU A 33 6.15 -8.41 4.16
C LEU A 33 6.16 -7.05 3.45
N TYR A 34 6.08 -5.94 4.14
CA TYR A 34 6.25 -4.61 3.54
C TYR A 34 7.69 -4.44 3.01
N ALA A 35 8.68 -4.80 3.83
CA ALA A 35 10.09 -4.77 3.40
C ALA A 35 10.39 -5.81 2.30
N TRP A 36 9.75 -6.97 2.33
CA TRP A 36 9.85 -7.98 1.27
C TRP A 36 9.24 -7.44 -0.03
N LYS A 37 8.02 -6.91 0.05
CA LYS A 37 7.27 -6.33 -1.07
C LYS A 37 8.05 -5.21 -1.74
N GLU A 38 8.61 -4.27 -0.98
CA GLU A 38 9.40 -3.17 -1.50
C GLU A 38 10.60 -3.65 -2.33
N ARG A 39 11.38 -4.60 -1.78
CA ARG A 39 12.53 -5.18 -2.49
C ARG A 39 12.12 -5.92 -3.76
N ARG A 40 11.05 -6.73 -3.71
CA ARG A 40 10.60 -7.50 -4.88
C ARG A 40 9.97 -6.59 -5.94
N LEU A 41 9.18 -5.62 -5.52
CA LEU A 41 8.44 -4.73 -6.41
C LEU A 41 9.37 -3.82 -7.22
N PHE A 42 10.45 -3.33 -6.63
CA PHE A 42 11.37 -2.37 -7.26
C PHE A 42 12.78 -2.94 -7.51
N GLY A 43 12.98 -4.24 -7.30
CA GLY A 43 14.28 -4.91 -7.45
C GLY A 43 14.60 -5.35 -8.88
N TYR A 44 14.23 -4.54 -9.87
CA TYR A 44 14.51 -4.80 -11.28
C TYR A 44 15.72 -4.02 -11.74
N GLU A 45 16.58 -4.67 -12.53
CA GLU A 45 17.76 -4.04 -13.13
C GLU A 45 17.41 -3.45 -14.50
N PRO A 46 17.61 -2.14 -14.73
CA PRO A 46 17.32 -1.52 -16.01
C PRO A 46 18.31 -1.97 -17.10
N LEU A 47 17.86 -2.00 -18.35
CA LEU A 47 18.74 -2.29 -19.48
C LEU A 47 20.00 -1.40 -19.45
N PRO A 48 21.19 -1.93 -19.83
CA PRO A 48 22.33 -1.10 -20.15
C PRO A 48 21.97 -0.06 -21.21
N GLN A 49 22.65 1.09 -21.20
CA GLN A 49 22.31 2.17 -22.12
C GLN A 49 22.47 1.76 -23.60
N ASP A 50 23.48 0.95 -23.90
CA ASP A 50 23.76 0.46 -25.25
C ASP A 50 22.74 -0.57 -25.74
N ASP A 51 22.03 -1.25 -24.81
CA ASP A 51 21.01 -2.25 -25.09
C ASP A 51 19.60 -1.63 -25.12
N ALA A 52 19.48 -0.31 -25.02
CA ALA A 52 18.21 0.41 -25.00
C ALA A 52 18.02 1.28 -26.26
N PRO A 53 17.71 0.70 -27.42
CA PRO A 53 17.63 1.40 -28.71
C PRO A 53 16.56 2.50 -28.73
N ARG A 54 15.54 2.44 -27.86
CA ARG A 54 14.51 3.47 -27.71
C ARG A 54 14.85 4.55 -26.67
N GLY A 55 16.04 4.44 -26.04
CA GLY A 55 16.53 5.39 -25.05
C GLY A 55 15.86 5.22 -23.68
N ARG A 56 15.80 6.31 -22.92
CA ARG A 56 15.36 6.30 -21.51
C ARG A 56 13.88 6.68 -21.38
N ILE A 57 13.20 6.04 -20.42
CA ILE A 57 11.85 6.41 -19.99
C ILE A 57 11.77 6.41 -18.46
N GLY A 58 11.24 7.48 -17.87
CA GLY A 58 11.05 7.62 -16.43
C GLY A 58 9.74 7.02 -15.96
N ILE A 59 9.76 6.37 -14.81
CA ILE A 59 8.56 5.91 -14.10
C ILE A 59 8.62 6.48 -12.67
N PRO A 60 7.60 7.24 -12.21
CA PRO A 60 7.55 7.73 -10.83
C PRO A 60 7.20 6.58 -9.89
N ARG A 61 7.97 6.42 -8.79
CA ARG A 61 7.75 5.40 -7.75
C ARG A 61 6.65 5.86 -6.78
N VAL A 62 5.42 5.94 -7.25
CA VAL A 62 4.31 6.50 -6.47
C VAL A 62 2.96 5.91 -6.88
N LEU A 63 1.96 6.04 -6.02
CA LEU A 63 0.58 5.59 -6.24
C LEU A 63 0.52 4.13 -6.71
N ASN A 64 -0.16 3.84 -7.81
CA ASN A 64 -0.33 2.47 -8.31
C ASN A 64 0.94 1.83 -8.90
N MET A 65 2.07 2.52 -8.91
CA MET A 65 3.35 1.85 -9.17
C MET A 65 3.72 0.88 -8.04
N TYR A 66 3.20 1.08 -6.83
CA TYR A 66 3.27 0.10 -5.73
C TYR A 66 2.41 -1.16 -5.94
N GLU A 67 1.65 -1.24 -7.03
CA GLU A 67 0.92 -2.43 -7.49
C GLU A 67 1.46 -2.96 -8.83
N HIS A 68 1.72 -2.05 -9.79
CA HIS A 68 1.91 -2.40 -11.21
C HIS A 68 3.31 -2.13 -11.76
N TYR A 69 4.28 -1.77 -10.92
CA TYR A 69 5.64 -1.53 -11.42
C TYR A 69 6.23 -2.76 -12.15
N PRO A 70 6.03 -4.02 -11.70
CA PRO A 70 6.50 -5.19 -12.45
C PRO A 70 5.99 -5.23 -13.89
N PHE A 71 4.72 -4.90 -14.11
CA PHE A 71 4.13 -4.83 -15.44
C PHE A 71 4.77 -3.75 -16.31
N TRP A 72 4.83 -2.51 -15.79
CA TRP A 72 5.33 -1.37 -16.56
C TRP A 72 6.83 -1.45 -16.82
N PHE A 73 7.60 -1.91 -15.85
CA PHE A 73 9.03 -2.14 -16.03
C PHE A 73 9.28 -3.17 -17.14
N THR A 74 8.63 -4.32 -17.06
CA THR A 74 8.79 -5.39 -18.05
C THR A 74 8.32 -4.95 -19.44
N LEU A 75 7.17 -4.27 -19.52
CA LEU A 75 6.65 -3.76 -20.78
C LEU A 75 7.67 -2.87 -21.50
N PHE A 76 8.21 -1.86 -20.81
CA PHE A 76 9.14 -0.92 -21.43
C PHE A 76 10.50 -1.55 -21.70
N THR A 77 10.95 -2.48 -20.86
CA THR A 77 12.18 -3.26 -21.10
C THR A 77 12.07 -4.11 -22.35
N GLU A 78 10.97 -4.85 -22.53
CA GLU A 78 10.68 -5.65 -23.73
C GLU A 78 10.57 -4.77 -25.00
N LEU A 79 10.13 -3.54 -24.85
CA LEU A 79 10.08 -2.57 -25.93
C LEU A 79 11.43 -1.89 -26.20
N GLY A 80 12.50 -2.26 -25.49
CA GLY A 80 13.84 -1.71 -25.69
C GLY A 80 14.05 -0.32 -25.09
N TYR A 81 13.33 0.05 -24.04
CA TYR A 81 13.61 1.24 -23.24
C TYR A 81 14.45 0.89 -22.00
N ARG A 82 15.37 1.77 -21.64
CA ARG A 82 15.95 1.79 -20.31
C ARG A 82 14.99 2.49 -19.34
N VAL A 83 14.42 1.73 -18.42
CA VAL A 83 13.51 2.27 -17.40
C VAL A 83 14.31 2.96 -16.30
N GLU A 84 13.97 4.21 -16.03
CA GLU A 84 14.55 4.99 -14.92
C GLU A 84 13.48 5.22 -13.86
N LEU A 85 13.62 4.55 -12.72
CA LEU A 85 12.74 4.75 -11.59
C LEU A 85 13.15 6.00 -10.80
N SER A 86 12.19 6.78 -10.31
CA SER A 86 12.46 7.85 -9.34
C SER A 86 12.95 7.25 -8.00
N PRO A 87 13.70 8.00 -7.17
CA PRO A 87 14.22 7.50 -5.91
C PRO A 87 13.07 7.16 -4.93
N PRO A 88 13.35 6.44 -3.82
CA PRO A 88 12.39 6.32 -2.72
C PRO A 88 11.93 7.68 -2.21
N SER A 89 10.69 7.73 -1.73
CA SER A 89 10.12 8.96 -1.16
C SER A 89 10.80 9.35 0.13
N ASP A 90 11.14 10.62 0.24
CA ASP A 90 11.61 11.27 1.46
C ASP A 90 11.16 12.74 1.50
N LYS A 91 11.61 13.46 2.53
CA LYS A 91 11.25 14.88 2.68
C LYS A 91 11.83 15.75 1.57
N GLU A 92 13.06 15.48 1.13
CA GLU A 92 13.74 16.26 0.09
C GLU A 92 13.00 16.10 -1.25
N LEU A 93 12.59 14.88 -1.57
CA LEU A 93 11.77 14.61 -2.75
C LEU A 93 10.40 15.29 -2.66
N PHE A 94 9.75 15.28 -1.50
CA PHE A 94 8.49 15.99 -1.29
C PHE A 94 8.66 17.50 -1.54
N ASP A 95 9.72 18.09 -0.98
CA ASP A 95 10.00 19.52 -1.10
C ASP A 95 10.25 19.94 -2.58
N LEU A 96 10.81 19.06 -3.42
CA LEU A 96 10.97 19.30 -4.86
C LEU A 96 9.64 19.49 -5.60
N GLY A 97 8.57 18.88 -5.13
CA GLY A 97 7.26 18.94 -5.79
C GLY A 97 6.37 20.10 -5.37
N LEU A 98 6.79 20.91 -4.39
CA LEU A 98 5.92 21.94 -3.77
C LEU A 98 5.41 22.98 -4.76
N SER A 99 6.23 23.39 -5.73
CA SER A 99 5.89 24.45 -6.71
C SER A 99 4.75 24.05 -7.64
N SER A 100 4.61 22.77 -7.95
CA SER A 100 3.61 22.25 -8.90
C SER A 100 2.32 21.76 -8.23
N MET A 101 2.21 21.79 -6.89
CA MET A 101 1.03 21.31 -6.16
C MET A 101 -0.13 22.33 -6.26
N PRO A 102 -1.24 22.04 -6.95
CA PRO A 102 -2.33 22.99 -7.10
C PRO A 102 -3.22 23.10 -5.85
N SER A 103 -3.18 22.11 -4.95
CA SER A 103 -4.03 22.06 -3.76
C SER A 103 -3.36 21.37 -2.59
N GLN A 104 -3.47 22.02 -1.42
CA GLN A 104 -3.00 21.46 -0.14
C GLN A 104 -3.95 20.40 0.44
N THR A 105 -5.17 20.26 -0.09
CA THR A 105 -6.19 19.34 0.43
C THR A 105 -6.11 17.95 -0.16
N VAL A 106 -5.28 17.72 -1.18
CA VAL A 106 -5.07 16.38 -1.74
C VAL A 106 -4.30 15.50 -0.76
N CYS A 107 -4.53 14.18 -0.80
CA CYS A 107 -3.87 13.24 0.13
C CYS A 107 -2.34 13.23 -0.05
N TYR A 108 -1.63 12.90 1.03
CA TYR A 108 -0.17 12.91 1.05
C TYR A 108 0.49 12.06 -0.06
N PRO A 109 0.01 10.83 -0.36
CA PRO A 109 0.55 10.05 -1.50
C PRO A 109 0.44 10.76 -2.86
N ALA A 110 -0.61 11.55 -3.07
CA ALA A 110 -0.74 12.35 -4.30
C ALA A 110 0.25 13.52 -4.35
N LYS A 111 0.51 14.17 -3.21
CA LYS A 111 1.52 15.23 -3.10
C LYS A 111 2.92 14.71 -3.42
N LEU A 112 3.27 13.52 -2.94
CA LEU A 112 4.55 12.88 -3.25
C LEU A 112 4.75 12.70 -4.77
N ALA A 113 3.67 12.48 -5.54
CA ALA A 113 3.77 12.30 -6.98
C ALA A 113 4.41 13.50 -7.70
N HIS A 114 4.18 14.72 -7.23
CA HIS A 114 4.83 15.92 -7.77
C HIS A 114 6.35 15.88 -7.60
N GLY A 115 6.83 15.50 -6.43
CA GLY A 115 8.26 15.35 -6.16
C GLY A 115 8.92 14.27 -7.01
N HIS A 116 8.23 13.15 -7.24
CA HIS A 116 8.72 12.09 -8.11
C HIS A 116 8.88 12.56 -9.57
N ILE A 117 7.92 13.33 -10.09
CA ILE A 117 8.03 13.90 -11.44
C ILE A 117 9.19 14.91 -11.50
N ALA A 118 9.27 15.83 -10.53
CA ALA A 118 10.37 16.79 -10.46
C ALA A 118 11.75 16.10 -10.40
N SER A 119 11.88 15.01 -9.62
CA SER A 119 13.14 14.25 -9.53
C SER A 119 13.55 13.60 -10.85
N LEU A 120 12.58 13.10 -11.65
CA LEU A 120 12.83 12.54 -12.97
C LEU A 120 13.23 13.63 -13.98
N LEU A 121 12.62 14.82 -13.90
CA LEU A 121 13.04 15.99 -14.68
C LEU A 121 14.48 16.42 -14.35
N HIS A 122 14.85 16.47 -13.06
CA HIS A 122 16.22 16.77 -12.63
C HIS A 122 17.25 15.75 -13.14
N LYS A 123 16.85 14.49 -13.40
CA LYS A 123 17.68 13.48 -14.09
C LYS A 123 17.83 13.72 -15.60
N GLY A 124 17.21 14.77 -16.14
CA GLY A 124 17.24 15.12 -17.55
C GLY A 124 16.45 14.17 -18.44
N LEU A 125 15.42 13.54 -17.93
CA LEU A 125 14.57 12.65 -18.73
C LEU A 125 13.65 13.46 -19.64
N LYS A 126 13.51 13.01 -20.90
CA LYS A 126 12.65 13.61 -21.91
C LYS A 126 11.33 12.88 -22.09
N ARG A 127 11.18 11.71 -21.46
CA ARG A 127 9.98 10.89 -21.48
C ARG A 127 9.72 10.35 -20.09
N ILE A 128 8.55 10.63 -19.57
CA ILE A 128 8.07 10.09 -18.29
C ILE A 128 6.70 9.44 -18.55
N PHE A 129 6.48 8.26 -18.00
CA PHE A 129 5.23 7.52 -18.13
C PHE A 129 4.55 7.39 -16.77
N PHE A 130 3.36 7.93 -16.66
CA PHE A 130 2.54 7.86 -15.45
C PHE A 130 1.06 7.74 -15.83
N PRO A 131 0.53 6.51 -16.01
CA PRO A 131 -0.81 6.31 -16.52
C PRO A 131 -1.90 6.66 -15.51
N CYS A 132 -3.03 7.12 -16.03
CA CYS A 132 -4.30 7.19 -15.33
C CYS A 132 -4.96 5.81 -15.36
N LEU A 133 -5.30 5.26 -14.19
CA LEU A 133 -5.89 3.93 -14.04
C LEU A 133 -7.27 4.02 -13.38
N PRO A 134 -8.35 4.28 -14.14
CA PRO A 134 -9.70 4.41 -13.57
C PRO A 134 -10.22 3.11 -12.97
N ARG A 135 -9.82 1.97 -13.51
CA ARG A 135 -10.28 0.64 -13.13
C ARG A 135 -9.15 -0.35 -13.03
N GLU A 136 -9.33 -1.29 -12.11
CA GLU A 136 -8.50 -2.45 -11.83
C GLU A 136 -9.31 -3.73 -11.94
N ARG A 137 -8.63 -4.87 -11.94
CA ARG A 137 -9.25 -6.17 -11.80
C ARG A 137 -10.04 -6.26 -10.49
N ARG A 138 -11.27 -6.72 -10.56
CA ARG A 138 -12.08 -6.99 -9.36
C ARG A 138 -11.43 -8.06 -8.50
N GLU A 139 -11.36 -7.84 -7.21
CA GLU A 139 -10.80 -8.80 -6.25
C GLU A 139 -11.74 -10.00 -6.00
N SER A 140 -13.02 -9.82 -6.26
CA SER A 140 -14.04 -10.86 -6.14
C SER A 140 -14.99 -10.81 -7.34
N LYS A 141 -15.54 -11.97 -7.69
CA LYS A 141 -16.63 -12.07 -8.69
C LYS A 141 -17.90 -11.39 -8.21
N ASP A 142 -18.08 -11.32 -6.89
CA ASP A 142 -19.25 -10.72 -6.23
C ASP A 142 -19.13 -9.20 -6.10
N ALA A 143 -17.94 -8.64 -6.31
CA ALA A 143 -17.74 -7.19 -6.34
C ALA A 143 -18.48 -6.57 -7.53
N ALA A 144 -19.18 -5.45 -7.27
CA ALA A 144 -19.97 -4.76 -8.29
C ALA A 144 -19.09 -4.14 -9.38
N ASP A 145 -17.92 -3.61 -9.02
CA ASP A 145 -16.95 -3.02 -9.95
C ASP A 145 -15.52 -3.08 -9.36
N GLY A 146 -14.54 -2.59 -10.12
CA GLY A 146 -13.12 -2.48 -9.77
C GLY A 146 -12.59 -1.06 -9.91
N TYR A 147 -13.27 -0.05 -9.39
CA TYR A 147 -12.82 1.33 -9.49
C TYR A 147 -11.58 1.61 -8.65
N ASN A 148 -10.73 2.50 -9.15
CA ASN A 148 -9.71 3.19 -8.39
C ASN A 148 -10.24 4.50 -7.79
N CYS A 149 -9.59 5.00 -6.73
CA CYS A 149 -9.91 6.32 -6.21
C CYS A 149 -9.62 7.40 -7.27
N PRO A 150 -10.29 8.57 -7.20
CA PRO A 150 -10.12 9.64 -8.18
C PRO A 150 -8.67 10.10 -8.39
N VAL A 151 -7.84 10.02 -7.34
CA VAL A 151 -6.40 10.36 -7.43
C VAL A 151 -5.68 9.38 -8.35
N VAL A 152 -5.81 8.09 -8.15
CA VAL A 152 -5.18 7.09 -9.03
C VAL A 152 -5.78 7.16 -10.44
N ALA A 153 -7.09 7.41 -10.54
CA ALA A 153 -7.81 7.45 -11.80
C ALA A 153 -7.42 8.61 -12.72
N GLY A 154 -7.01 9.78 -12.17
CA GLY A 154 -6.82 10.96 -13.03
C GLY A 154 -5.75 11.96 -12.55
N TYR A 155 -5.11 11.78 -11.42
CA TYR A 155 -4.15 12.74 -10.89
C TYR A 155 -2.88 12.94 -11.75
N PRO A 156 -2.41 11.94 -12.52
CA PRO A 156 -1.32 12.15 -13.48
C PRO A 156 -1.60 13.31 -14.46
N GLU A 157 -2.85 13.48 -14.92
CA GLU A 157 -3.26 14.61 -15.75
C GLU A 157 -3.18 15.96 -15.00
N VAL A 158 -3.54 15.97 -13.72
CA VAL A 158 -3.40 17.16 -12.87
C VAL A 158 -1.94 17.59 -12.80
N ILE A 159 -1.03 16.66 -12.58
CA ILE A 159 0.42 16.95 -12.55
C ILE A 159 0.89 17.46 -13.89
N ARG A 160 0.50 16.82 -15.00
CA ARG A 160 0.88 17.23 -16.36
C ARG A 160 0.48 18.68 -16.67
N LEU A 161 -0.68 19.11 -16.16
CA LEU A 161 -1.21 20.45 -16.40
C LEU A 161 -0.69 21.52 -15.42
N ASN A 162 -0.01 21.13 -14.36
CA ASN A 162 0.47 22.05 -13.31
C ASN A 162 2.01 22.00 -13.12
N THR A 163 2.74 21.38 -14.05
CA THR A 163 4.21 21.29 -13.98
C THR A 163 4.81 21.99 -15.20
N ASP A 164 5.13 23.26 -15.06
CA ASP A 164 5.66 24.11 -16.15
C ASP A 164 7.02 23.62 -16.66
N GLU A 165 7.83 23.01 -15.76
CA GLU A 165 9.14 22.46 -16.08
C GLU A 165 9.10 21.36 -17.15
N LEU A 166 7.95 20.71 -17.37
CA LEU A 166 7.77 19.76 -18.49
C LEU A 166 7.98 20.45 -19.82
N LEU A 167 7.42 21.65 -20.01
CA LEU A 167 7.56 22.45 -21.24
C LEU A 167 8.95 23.06 -21.33
N GLU A 168 9.47 23.62 -20.24
CA GLU A 168 10.79 24.25 -20.18
C GLU A 168 11.93 23.28 -20.53
N GLN A 169 11.78 22.02 -20.15
CA GLN A 169 12.77 20.99 -20.39
C GLN A 169 12.49 20.13 -21.63
N ASP A 170 11.48 20.43 -22.43
CA ASP A 170 11.04 19.62 -23.57
C ASP A 170 10.84 18.14 -23.17
N CYS A 171 10.14 17.91 -22.05
CA CYS A 171 9.84 16.60 -21.51
C CYS A 171 8.35 16.25 -21.72
N THR A 172 8.09 15.09 -22.28
CA THR A 172 6.72 14.59 -22.42
C THR A 172 6.36 13.70 -21.24
N LEU A 173 5.35 14.08 -20.46
CA LEU A 173 4.70 13.25 -19.47
C LEU A 173 3.51 12.54 -20.13
N TYR A 174 3.64 11.23 -20.34
CA TYR A 174 2.59 10.38 -20.89
C TYR A 174 1.64 9.93 -19.79
N THR A 175 0.37 10.30 -19.89
CA THR A 175 -0.68 10.08 -18.89
C THR A 175 -1.91 9.38 -19.48
N PRO A 176 -1.76 8.28 -20.26
CA PRO A 176 -2.91 7.65 -20.90
C PRO A 176 -3.91 7.11 -19.86
N PHE A 177 -5.20 7.22 -20.19
CA PHE A 177 -6.26 6.51 -19.48
C PHE A 177 -6.31 5.07 -20.00
N VAL A 178 -5.89 4.13 -19.19
CA VAL A 178 -5.78 2.72 -19.58
C VAL A 178 -6.30 1.78 -18.49
N SER A 179 -6.57 0.54 -18.87
CA SER A 179 -6.88 -0.55 -17.96
C SER A 179 -6.04 -1.77 -18.35
N LEU A 180 -5.46 -2.44 -17.36
CA LEU A 180 -4.71 -3.68 -17.57
C LEU A 180 -5.62 -4.88 -17.82
N GLU A 181 -6.92 -4.77 -17.56
CA GLU A 181 -7.91 -5.83 -17.85
C GLU A 181 -8.24 -5.97 -19.33
N HIS A 182 -7.96 -4.93 -20.12
CA HIS A 182 -8.31 -4.88 -21.55
C HIS A 182 -7.06 -4.72 -22.42
N PRO A 183 -6.31 -5.81 -22.67
CA PRO A 183 -5.03 -5.76 -23.39
C PRO A 183 -5.11 -5.11 -24.78
N ASP A 184 -6.20 -5.31 -25.52
CA ASP A 184 -6.34 -4.73 -26.86
C ASP A 184 -6.52 -3.20 -26.82
N THR A 185 -7.26 -2.68 -25.85
CA THR A 185 -7.40 -1.22 -25.66
C THR A 185 -6.10 -0.60 -25.17
N LEU A 186 -5.38 -1.28 -24.27
CA LEU A 186 -4.05 -0.88 -23.84
C LEU A 186 -3.07 -0.82 -25.01
N VAL A 187 -3.02 -1.87 -25.83
CA VAL A 187 -2.17 -1.92 -27.05
C VAL A 187 -2.52 -0.79 -28.01
N ALA A 188 -3.80 -0.49 -28.20
CA ALA A 188 -4.22 0.63 -29.06
C ALA A 188 -3.72 1.98 -28.52
N ALA A 189 -3.94 2.24 -27.22
CA ALA A 189 -3.49 3.47 -26.59
C ALA A 189 -1.95 3.64 -26.65
N LEU A 190 -1.20 2.59 -26.39
CA LEU A 190 0.26 2.62 -26.47
C LEU A 190 0.76 2.79 -27.92
N HIS A 191 0.06 2.20 -28.89
CA HIS A 191 0.37 2.41 -30.31
C HIS A 191 0.21 3.87 -30.72
N ASP A 192 -0.89 4.49 -30.30
CA ASP A 192 -1.18 5.89 -30.63
C ASP A 192 -0.19 6.84 -29.95
N LEU A 193 0.30 6.50 -28.75
CA LEU A 193 1.27 7.32 -28.02
C LEU A 193 2.70 7.19 -28.52
N PHE A 194 3.16 5.98 -28.82
CA PHE A 194 4.57 5.71 -29.09
C PHE A 194 4.88 5.34 -30.55
N GLY A 195 3.85 5.16 -31.41
CA GLY A 195 4.02 4.75 -32.78
C GLY A 195 4.59 3.32 -32.96
N ILE A 196 4.61 2.53 -31.89
CA ILE A 196 5.16 1.16 -31.90
C ILE A 196 4.15 0.21 -32.54
N PRO A 197 4.58 -0.72 -33.42
CA PRO A 197 3.66 -1.66 -34.06
C PRO A 197 2.83 -2.48 -33.06
N LYS A 198 1.53 -2.61 -33.29
CA LYS A 198 0.61 -3.35 -32.41
C LYS A 198 1.03 -4.80 -32.16
N LYS A 199 1.69 -5.44 -33.14
CA LYS A 199 2.22 -6.82 -33.00
C LYS A 199 3.29 -6.87 -31.91
N GLU A 200 4.21 -5.92 -31.90
CA GLU A 200 5.28 -5.80 -30.92
C GLU A 200 4.71 -5.48 -29.53
N LEU A 201 3.80 -4.50 -29.45
CA LEU A 201 3.12 -4.14 -28.22
C LEU A 201 2.36 -5.33 -27.60
N ARG A 202 1.64 -6.14 -28.42
CA ARG A 202 0.96 -7.35 -27.90
C ARG A 202 1.93 -8.37 -27.32
N ALA A 203 3.10 -8.53 -27.92
CA ALA A 203 4.12 -9.43 -27.39
C ALA A 203 4.65 -8.93 -26.04
N ALA A 204 5.01 -7.66 -25.94
CA ALA A 204 5.51 -7.04 -24.73
C ALA A 204 4.45 -7.00 -23.60
N VAL A 205 3.20 -6.65 -23.90
CA VAL A 205 2.09 -6.69 -22.94
C VAL A 205 1.87 -8.09 -22.36
N ARG A 206 2.00 -9.13 -23.18
CA ARG A 206 1.86 -10.52 -22.71
C ARG A 206 2.97 -10.90 -21.74
N VAL A 207 4.23 -10.56 -22.04
CA VAL A 207 5.37 -10.83 -21.13
C VAL A 207 5.19 -10.04 -19.83
N ALA A 208 4.82 -8.77 -19.91
CA ALA A 208 4.55 -7.92 -18.76
C ALA A 208 3.41 -8.45 -17.86
N ALA A 209 2.35 -9.00 -18.48
CA ALA A 209 1.24 -9.60 -17.74
C ALA A 209 1.67 -10.87 -16.99
N LEU A 210 2.55 -11.69 -17.58
CA LEU A 210 3.11 -12.87 -16.92
C LEU A 210 3.97 -12.49 -15.72
N GLU A 211 4.81 -11.47 -15.84
CA GLU A 211 5.63 -10.97 -14.73
C GLU A 211 4.77 -10.39 -13.61
N GLN A 212 3.72 -9.65 -13.95
CA GLN A 212 2.76 -9.14 -12.95
C GLN A 212 2.08 -10.27 -12.18
N GLU A 213 1.71 -11.35 -12.86
CA GLU A 213 1.07 -12.51 -12.19
C GLU A 213 2.10 -13.34 -11.39
N ALA A 214 3.35 -13.43 -11.85
CA ALA A 214 4.45 -14.03 -11.09
C ALA A 214 4.67 -13.28 -9.77
N TYR A 215 4.78 -11.96 -9.83
CA TYR A 215 4.87 -11.11 -8.63
C TYR A 215 3.72 -11.35 -7.63
N ARG A 216 2.47 -11.37 -8.12
CA ARG A 216 1.30 -11.63 -7.26
C ARG A 216 1.33 -13.01 -6.63
N THR A 217 1.74 -14.02 -7.41
CA THR A 217 1.87 -15.39 -6.92
C THR A 217 2.93 -15.51 -5.85
N GLU A 218 4.10 -14.92 -6.06
CA GLU A 218 5.18 -14.90 -5.07
C GLU A 218 4.77 -14.19 -3.78
N LEU A 219 4.09 -13.04 -3.87
CA LEU A 219 3.62 -12.30 -2.70
C LEU A 219 2.61 -13.11 -1.88
N ARG A 220 1.67 -13.79 -2.54
CA ARG A 220 0.69 -14.67 -1.89
C ARG A 220 1.36 -15.87 -1.23
N ALA A 221 2.28 -16.53 -1.93
CA ALA A 221 3.04 -17.64 -1.38
C ALA A 221 3.84 -17.24 -0.14
N GLU A 222 4.45 -16.05 -0.15
CA GLU A 222 5.16 -15.52 1.03
C GLU A 222 4.18 -15.21 2.18
N GLY A 223 2.99 -14.66 1.89
CA GLY A 223 1.92 -14.47 2.87
C GLY A 223 1.50 -15.79 3.51
N GLU A 224 1.24 -16.82 2.72
CA GLU A 224 0.85 -18.15 3.19
C GLU A 224 1.98 -18.80 4.01
N ARG A 225 3.24 -18.65 3.60
CA ARG A 225 4.40 -19.13 4.36
C ARG A 225 4.47 -18.51 5.77
N VAL A 226 4.27 -17.18 5.85
CA VAL A 226 4.26 -16.48 7.13
C VAL A 226 3.06 -16.92 7.98
N LEU A 227 1.86 -17.05 7.40
CA LEU A 227 0.67 -17.55 8.10
C LEU A 227 0.91 -18.94 8.72
N ALA A 228 1.48 -19.88 7.96
CA ALA A 228 1.80 -21.22 8.43
C ALA A 228 2.84 -21.17 9.58
N GLU A 229 3.83 -20.30 9.50
CA GLU A 229 4.79 -20.08 10.58
C GLU A 229 4.11 -19.58 11.87
N LEU A 230 3.20 -18.61 11.72
CA LEU A 230 2.44 -18.05 12.84
C LEU A 230 1.53 -19.10 13.51
N GLU A 231 0.87 -19.95 12.72
CA GLU A 231 0.06 -21.06 13.23
C GLU A 231 0.92 -22.06 14.03
N ARG A 232 2.07 -22.46 13.46
CA ARG A 232 2.99 -23.39 14.10
C ARG A 232 3.60 -22.86 15.39
N THR A 233 3.87 -21.55 15.45
CA THR A 233 4.60 -20.94 16.59
C THR A 233 3.69 -20.29 17.62
N GLY A 234 2.40 -20.11 17.33
CA GLY A 234 1.45 -19.36 18.17
C GLY A 234 1.75 -17.85 18.25
N LYS A 235 2.71 -17.36 17.45
CA LYS A 235 3.06 -15.94 17.43
C LYS A 235 1.95 -15.10 16.79
N LEU A 236 1.94 -13.81 17.12
CA LEU A 236 0.97 -12.85 16.60
C LEU A 236 1.42 -12.32 15.24
N GLY A 237 0.47 -12.22 14.30
CA GLY A 237 0.59 -11.50 13.07
C GLY A 237 -0.33 -10.30 13.03
N ILE A 238 0.14 -9.21 12.44
CA ILE A 238 -0.66 -8.02 12.14
C ILE A 238 -0.77 -7.89 10.62
N VAL A 239 -1.99 -7.95 10.11
CA VAL A 239 -2.28 -7.54 8.73
C VAL A 239 -2.36 -6.02 8.74
N LEU A 240 -1.28 -5.40 8.27
CA LEU A 240 -1.23 -3.95 8.06
C LEU A 240 -1.86 -3.68 6.71
N SER A 241 -3.01 -3.04 6.72
CA SER A 241 -3.89 -2.96 5.55
C SER A 241 -4.13 -1.51 5.13
N GLY A 242 -4.26 -1.32 3.83
CA GLY A 242 -4.47 -0.01 3.26
C GLY A 242 -4.60 -0.09 1.74
N ARG A 243 -3.92 0.79 1.06
CA ARG A 243 -3.83 0.81 -0.41
C ARG A 243 -2.39 0.53 -0.85
N PRO A 244 -2.15 0.12 -2.09
CA PRO A 244 -0.80 -0.23 -2.55
C PRO A 244 0.26 0.80 -2.18
N TYR A 245 -0.02 2.08 -2.36
CA TYR A 245 0.90 3.19 -2.08
C TYR A 245 1.11 3.48 -0.58
N HIS A 246 0.36 2.84 0.33
CA HIS A 246 0.68 2.85 1.75
C HIS A 246 1.93 2.00 2.07
N ALA A 247 2.44 1.25 1.09
CA ALA A 247 3.74 0.58 1.20
C ALA A 247 4.94 1.52 0.98
N ASP A 248 4.71 2.79 0.65
CA ASP A 248 5.76 3.80 0.55
C ASP A 248 6.32 4.14 1.95
N PRO A 249 7.65 4.05 2.17
CA PRO A 249 8.28 4.36 3.45
C PRO A 249 7.97 5.75 4.00
N ALA A 250 7.85 6.76 3.13
CA ALA A 250 7.45 8.11 3.55
C ALA A 250 5.98 8.19 3.97
N VAL A 251 5.13 7.30 3.43
CA VAL A 251 3.70 7.26 3.77
C VAL A 251 3.45 6.50 5.08
N HIS A 252 4.06 5.32 5.26
CA HIS A 252 3.86 4.54 6.49
C HIS A 252 4.80 4.92 7.64
N HIS A 253 5.77 5.83 7.42
CA HIS A 253 6.68 6.38 8.43
C HIS A 253 7.40 5.33 9.29
N GLY A 254 7.73 4.15 8.76
CA GLY A 254 8.40 3.07 9.49
C GLY A 254 7.47 2.26 10.41
N LEU A 255 6.16 2.30 10.19
CA LEU A 255 5.20 1.52 10.98
C LEU A 255 5.39 0.00 10.88
N PRO A 256 5.70 -0.61 9.73
CA PRO A 256 6.00 -2.05 9.65
C PRO A 256 7.17 -2.47 10.54
N GLU A 257 8.25 -1.69 10.55
CA GLU A 257 9.44 -1.91 11.38
C GLU A 257 9.10 -1.78 12.86
N LEU A 258 8.27 -0.80 13.21
CA LEU A 258 7.77 -0.63 14.57
C LEU A 258 6.98 -1.87 15.04
N VAL A 259 6.05 -2.36 14.24
CA VAL A 259 5.25 -3.56 14.55
C VAL A 259 6.15 -4.77 14.73
N ALA A 260 7.09 -5.00 13.81
CA ALA A 260 8.04 -6.11 13.89
C ALA A 260 8.93 -6.02 15.15
N SER A 261 9.37 -4.81 15.53
CA SER A 261 10.17 -4.56 16.74
C SER A 261 9.39 -4.84 18.04
N LEU A 262 8.06 -4.74 18.01
CA LEU A 262 7.18 -5.07 19.12
C LEU A 262 6.85 -6.58 19.21
N GLY A 263 7.37 -7.40 18.29
CA GLY A 263 7.28 -8.86 18.34
C GLY A 263 6.10 -9.47 17.57
N ALA A 264 5.46 -8.72 16.69
CA ALA A 264 4.43 -9.23 15.78
C ALA A 264 4.95 -9.29 14.33
N ALA A 265 4.57 -10.34 13.58
CA ALA A 265 4.84 -10.39 12.15
C ALA A 265 3.95 -9.39 11.40
N VAL A 266 4.47 -8.82 10.33
CA VAL A 266 3.74 -7.88 9.47
C VAL A 266 3.40 -8.56 8.16
N LEU A 267 2.11 -8.65 7.86
CA LEU A 267 1.57 -9.08 6.58
C LEU A 267 0.93 -7.86 5.90
N SER A 268 0.90 -7.86 4.56
CA SER A 268 0.11 -6.90 3.80
C SER A 268 -1.23 -7.50 3.39
N GLU A 269 -2.25 -6.66 3.15
CA GLU A 269 -3.58 -7.13 2.77
C GLU A 269 -3.57 -7.95 1.49
N ASP A 270 -2.75 -7.57 0.50
CA ASP A 270 -2.63 -8.25 -0.79
C ASP A 270 -1.92 -9.61 -0.71
N SER A 271 -1.13 -9.84 0.33
CA SER A 271 -0.50 -11.13 0.57
C SER A 271 -1.46 -12.19 1.09
N VAL A 272 -2.62 -11.80 1.65
CA VAL A 272 -3.53 -12.71 2.36
C VAL A 272 -5.00 -12.61 1.95
N ALA A 273 -5.41 -11.54 1.26
CA ALA A 273 -6.82 -11.29 0.93
C ALA A 273 -7.47 -12.42 0.10
N HIS A 274 -6.70 -13.13 -0.72
CA HIS A 274 -7.19 -14.26 -1.53
C HIS A 274 -7.72 -15.43 -0.70
N LEU A 275 -7.34 -15.53 0.58
CA LEU A 275 -7.78 -16.57 1.53
C LEU A 275 -9.05 -16.17 2.29
N GLY A 276 -9.43 -14.89 2.28
CA GLY A 276 -10.57 -14.39 3.03
C GLY A 276 -11.83 -14.24 2.19
N HIS A 277 -12.96 -14.55 2.80
CA HIS A 277 -14.30 -14.36 2.22
C HIS A 277 -15.21 -13.81 3.30
N PRO A 278 -15.83 -12.62 3.13
CA PRO A 278 -16.85 -12.13 4.04
C PRO A 278 -17.97 -13.18 4.17
N ALA A 279 -18.32 -13.53 5.39
CA ALA A 279 -19.34 -14.54 5.65
C ALA A 279 -20.75 -14.02 5.33
N GLU A 280 -20.95 -12.70 5.42
CA GLU A 280 -22.19 -12.02 5.16
C GLU A 280 -22.03 -10.93 4.11
N PRO A 281 -23.12 -10.55 3.40
CA PRO A 281 -23.07 -9.43 2.47
C PRO A 281 -22.58 -8.15 3.15
N LEU A 282 -21.73 -7.42 2.46
CA LEU A 282 -21.29 -6.11 2.93
C LEU A 282 -22.46 -5.13 2.93
N ARG A 283 -22.53 -4.26 3.92
CA ARG A 283 -23.53 -3.18 3.99
C ARG A 283 -23.31 -2.11 2.92
N VAL A 284 -22.06 -1.97 2.46
CA VAL A 284 -21.64 -1.03 1.42
C VAL A 284 -21.58 -1.73 0.07
N VAL A 285 -21.75 -0.96 -1.01
CA VAL A 285 -21.53 -1.47 -2.37
C VAL A 285 -20.03 -1.71 -2.57
N ASP A 286 -19.66 -2.95 -2.84
CA ASP A 286 -18.28 -3.36 -3.10
C ASP A 286 -17.89 -3.03 -4.56
N GLN A 287 -17.40 -1.82 -4.78
CA GLN A 287 -17.07 -1.32 -6.12
C GLN A 287 -15.64 -0.78 -6.26
N TRP A 288 -14.88 -0.75 -5.17
CA TRP A 288 -13.53 -0.21 -5.13
C TRP A 288 -12.52 -1.34 -4.92
N THR A 289 -11.65 -1.59 -5.86
CA THR A 289 -10.75 -2.76 -5.87
C THR A 289 -9.98 -2.93 -4.56
N TYR A 290 -9.31 -1.90 -4.09
CA TYR A 290 -8.48 -2.03 -2.88
C TYR A 290 -9.29 -2.07 -1.59
N HIS A 291 -10.52 -1.55 -1.58
CA HIS A 291 -11.44 -1.72 -0.44
C HIS A 291 -12.00 -3.15 -0.41
N SER A 292 -12.35 -3.71 -1.57
CA SER A 292 -12.72 -5.13 -1.70
C SER A 292 -11.64 -6.05 -1.14
N ARG A 293 -10.37 -5.78 -1.50
CA ARG A 293 -9.20 -6.49 -0.96
C ARG A 293 -9.11 -6.38 0.56
N LEU A 294 -9.35 -5.19 1.10
CA LEU A 294 -9.34 -4.92 2.52
C LEU A 294 -10.43 -5.69 3.27
N TYR A 295 -11.67 -5.74 2.75
CA TYR A 295 -12.76 -6.54 3.34
C TYR A 295 -12.42 -8.02 3.37
N ARG A 296 -11.81 -8.55 2.31
CA ARG A 296 -11.38 -9.95 2.25
C ARG A 296 -10.26 -10.25 3.24
N ALA A 297 -9.25 -9.40 3.34
CA ALA A 297 -8.19 -9.53 4.34
C ALA A 297 -8.76 -9.47 5.77
N THR A 298 -9.74 -8.58 6.02
CA THR A 298 -10.45 -8.49 7.30
C THR A 298 -11.21 -9.79 7.61
N ALA A 299 -11.91 -10.35 6.63
CA ALA A 299 -12.62 -11.61 6.80
C ALA A 299 -11.68 -12.75 7.20
N LEU A 300 -10.49 -12.86 6.60
CA LEU A 300 -9.48 -13.81 7.03
C LEU A 300 -9.07 -13.57 8.49
N VAL A 301 -8.78 -12.33 8.86
CA VAL A 301 -8.39 -11.97 10.24
C VAL A 301 -9.47 -12.39 11.23
N CYS A 302 -10.75 -12.24 10.89
CA CYS A 302 -11.87 -12.66 11.73
C CYS A 302 -11.88 -14.17 12.03
N THR A 303 -11.34 -15.00 11.14
CA THR A 303 -11.30 -16.47 11.30
C THR A 303 -10.04 -16.98 12.03
N ARG A 304 -9.06 -16.12 12.31
CA ARG A 304 -7.75 -16.52 12.85
C ARG A 304 -7.47 -15.86 14.21
N PRO A 305 -7.35 -16.65 15.30
CA PRO A 305 -7.16 -16.08 16.65
C PRO A 305 -5.81 -15.37 16.84
N ASN A 306 -4.80 -15.73 16.05
CA ASN A 306 -3.45 -15.18 16.11
C ASN A 306 -3.19 -14.07 15.07
N LEU A 307 -4.22 -13.56 14.40
CA LEU A 307 -4.11 -12.41 13.49
C LEU A 307 -4.91 -11.23 14.02
N GLU A 308 -4.37 -10.05 13.88
CA GLU A 308 -5.06 -8.78 14.10
C GLU A 308 -4.92 -7.89 12.86
N LEU A 309 -5.81 -6.91 12.72
CA LEU A 309 -5.79 -5.97 11.61
C LEU A 309 -5.52 -4.55 12.11
N VAL A 310 -4.59 -3.89 11.44
CA VAL A 310 -4.33 -2.46 11.59
C VAL A 310 -4.58 -1.79 10.25
N GLN A 311 -5.56 -0.89 10.21
CA GLN A 311 -5.92 -0.17 8.99
C GLN A 311 -5.21 1.17 8.91
N LEU A 312 -4.53 1.40 7.78
CA LEU A 312 -3.97 2.70 7.41
C LEU A 312 -4.99 3.51 6.62
N THR A 313 -5.16 4.76 6.97
CA THR A 313 -6.07 5.68 6.28
C THR A 313 -5.40 7.02 6.03
N SER A 314 -5.65 7.61 4.86
CA SER A 314 -5.19 8.96 4.57
C SER A 314 -6.12 9.99 5.20
N PHE A 315 -5.54 11.06 5.75
CA PHE A 315 -6.32 12.16 6.29
C PHE A 315 -7.24 12.77 5.23
N GLY A 316 -8.50 13.01 5.58
CA GLY A 316 -9.49 13.61 4.67
C GLY A 316 -10.01 12.69 3.56
N CYS A 317 -9.64 11.40 3.53
CA CYS A 317 -10.13 10.48 2.52
C CYS A 317 -11.54 9.96 2.84
N GLY A 318 -12.55 10.42 2.07
CA GLY A 318 -13.95 9.97 2.24
C GLY A 318 -14.16 8.48 1.95
N LEU A 319 -13.41 7.91 1.01
CA LEU A 319 -13.46 6.47 0.73
C LEU A 319 -12.96 5.64 1.91
N ASP A 320 -11.90 6.08 2.57
CA ASP A 320 -11.38 5.39 3.76
C ASP A 320 -12.35 5.46 4.94
N ALA A 321 -13.11 6.56 5.07
CA ALA A 321 -14.11 6.69 6.12
C ALA A 321 -15.18 5.60 6.01
N ILE A 322 -15.75 5.41 4.81
CA ILE A 322 -16.75 4.35 4.55
C ILE A 322 -16.15 2.96 4.77
N THR A 323 -14.94 2.74 4.30
CA THR A 323 -14.25 1.45 4.44
C THR A 323 -13.95 1.15 5.90
N ALA A 324 -13.55 2.15 6.69
CA ALA A 324 -13.25 1.99 8.11
C ALA A 324 -14.48 1.54 8.91
N ASP A 325 -15.65 2.07 8.61
CA ASP A 325 -16.91 1.66 9.26
C ASP A 325 -17.24 0.20 8.96
N GLN A 326 -17.15 -0.23 7.69
CA GLN A 326 -17.42 -1.62 7.31
C GLN A 326 -16.40 -2.60 7.92
N VAL A 327 -15.11 -2.24 7.93
CA VAL A 327 -14.06 -3.05 8.57
C VAL A 327 -14.27 -3.15 10.07
N SER A 328 -14.67 -2.06 10.72
CA SER A 328 -14.98 -2.02 12.16
C SER A 328 -16.14 -2.97 12.49
N GLU A 329 -17.18 -2.98 11.68
CA GLU A 329 -18.31 -3.87 11.83
C GLU A 329 -17.91 -5.36 11.74
N LEU A 330 -17.13 -5.73 10.70
CA LEU A 330 -16.63 -7.08 10.51
C LEU A 330 -15.76 -7.55 11.70
N LEU A 331 -14.84 -6.71 12.15
CA LEU A 331 -13.95 -7.04 13.27
C LEU A 331 -14.71 -7.16 14.58
N THR A 332 -15.64 -6.24 14.85
CA THR A 332 -16.43 -6.22 16.08
C THR A 332 -17.33 -7.46 16.19
N SER A 333 -17.96 -7.88 15.08
CA SER A 333 -18.77 -9.11 15.05
C SER A 333 -17.95 -10.36 15.38
N ALA A 334 -16.65 -10.36 15.09
CA ALA A 334 -15.71 -11.42 15.42
C ALA A 334 -15.02 -11.25 16.79
N GLY A 335 -15.44 -10.28 17.61
CA GLY A 335 -14.82 -9.99 18.92
C GLY A 335 -13.40 -9.44 18.82
N LYS A 336 -13.03 -8.84 17.69
CA LYS A 336 -11.70 -8.23 17.46
C LYS A 336 -11.77 -6.71 17.53
N LEU A 337 -10.60 -6.09 17.80
CA LEU A 337 -10.49 -4.64 17.86
C LEU A 337 -10.17 -4.06 16.49
N HIS A 338 -10.83 -2.99 16.11
CA HIS A 338 -10.47 -2.18 14.97
C HIS A 338 -9.43 -1.14 15.37
N THR A 339 -8.20 -1.29 14.87
CA THR A 339 -7.11 -0.33 15.09
C THR A 339 -6.88 0.47 13.82
N LEU A 340 -7.27 1.75 13.86
CA LEU A 340 -7.13 2.69 12.76
C LEU A 340 -5.95 3.62 13.00
N ILE A 341 -5.04 3.74 12.03
CA ILE A 341 -3.92 4.69 12.05
C ILE A 341 -4.07 5.66 10.87
N LYS A 342 -4.21 6.94 11.22
CA LYS A 342 -4.23 8.01 10.21
C LYS A 342 -2.80 8.38 9.84
N ILE A 343 -2.55 8.44 8.54
CA ILE A 343 -1.28 8.82 7.93
C ILE A 343 -1.45 10.14 7.18
N ASP A 344 -0.49 11.04 7.38
CA ASP A 344 -0.36 12.31 6.67
C ASP A 344 1.12 12.75 6.65
N GLU A 345 1.41 13.93 6.15
CA GLU A 345 2.76 14.49 6.06
C GLU A 345 3.47 14.61 7.41
N GLY A 346 2.71 14.88 8.48
CA GLY A 346 3.20 15.11 9.83
C GLY A 346 3.02 13.94 10.78
N ALA A 347 2.72 12.73 10.28
CA ALA A 347 2.42 11.60 11.14
C ALA A 347 3.58 11.25 12.08
N SER A 348 3.27 11.06 13.35
CA SER A 348 4.24 10.72 14.40
C SER A 348 4.13 9.25 14.77
N LEU A 349 5.25 8.53 14.68
CA LEU A 349 5.35 7.15 15.19
C LEU A 349 5.01 7.01 16.67
N GLY A 350 5.09 8.08 17.46
CA GLY A 350 4.73 8.07 18.87
C GLY A 350 3.27 7.70 19.11
N ALA A 351 2.35 8.34 18.37
CA ALA A 351 0.92 8.03 18.45
C ALA A 351 0.61 6.61 17.92
N ALA A 352 1.22 6.23 16.81
CA ALA A 352 1.10 4.88 16.26
C ALA A 352 1.61 3.81 17.24
N ARG A 353 2.75 4.04 17.89
CA ARG A 353 3.32 3.15 18.91
C ARG A 353 2.36 2.90 20.08
N ILE A 354 1.71 3.97 20.58
CA ILE A 354 0.72 3.83 21.65
C ILE A 354 -0.44 2.96 21.20
N ARG A 355 -1.00 3.20 20.00
CA ARG A 355 -2.11 2.41 19.46
C ARG A 355 -1.75 0.93 19.26
N ILE A 356 -0.57 0.65 18.68
CA ILE A 356 -0.11 -0.73 18.50
C ILE A 356 0.12 -1.42 19.85
N ARG A 357 0.74 -0.75 20.84
CA ARG A 357 0.90 -1.32 22.19
C ARG A 357 -0.42 -1.59 22.88
N SER A 358 -1.41 -0.70 22.73
CA SER A 358 -2.75 -0.91 23.27
C SER A 358 -3.43 -2.10 22.61
N LEU A 359 -3.29 -2.27 21.28
CA LEU A 359 -3.78 -3.46 20.58
C LEU A 359 -3.11 -4.74 21.13
N LEU A 360 -1.79 -4.75 21.25
CA LEU A 360 -1.05 -5.91 21.76
C LEU A 360 -1.46 -6.28 23.19
N ALA A 361 -1.62 -5.30 24.08
CA ALA A 361 -2.08 -5.51 25.45
C ALA A 361 -3.50 -6.10 25.49
N ALA A 362 -4.42 -5.59 24.66
CA ALA A 362 -5.78 -6.10 24.57
C ALA A 362 -5.83 -7.53 23.99
N VAL A 363 -4.91 -7.87 23.08
CA VAL A 363 -4.76 -9.25 22.57
C VAL A 363 -4.28 -10.20 23.68
N GLU A 364 -3.30 -9.79 24.51
CA GLU A 364 -2.84 -10.56 25.66
C GLU A 364 -3.99 -10.79 26.66
N GLU A 365 -4.71 -9.74 27.04
CA GLU A 365 -5.86 -9.84 27.97
C GLU A 365 -6.94 -10.79 27.42
N ARG A 366 -7.24 -10.73 26.12
CA ARG A 366 -8.22 -11.62 25.47
C ARG A 366 -7.78 -13.09 25.45
N ARG A 367 -6.47 -13.36 25.39
CA ARG A 367 -5.91 -14.72 25.47
C ARG A 367 -5.99 -15.30 26.88
N GLU A 368 -5.81 -14.45 27.90
CA GLU A 368 -5.86 -14.85 29.31
C GLU A 368 -7.31 -15.02 29.81
N THR A 369 -8.23 -14.18 29.32
CA THR A 369 -9.64 -14.18 29.73
C THR A 369 -10.52 -14.29 28.50
N PRO A 370 -10.90 -15.51 28.04
CA PRO A 370 -11.80 -15.68 26.92
C PRO A 370 -13.10 -14.90 27.18
N PRO A 371 -13.60 -14.13 26.20
CA PRO A 371 -14.79 -13.33 26.40
C PRO A 371 -15.98 -14.22 26.72
N THR A 372 -16.62 -13.98 27.88
CA THR A 372 -17.96 -14.51 28.17
C THR A 372 -18.90 -13.93 27.11
N PRO A 373 -19.72 -14.75 26.43
CA PRO A 373 -20.69 -14.23 25.45
C PRO A 373 -21.58 -13.20 26.13
N ARG A 374 -21.42 -11.92 25.80
CA ARG A 374 -22.38 -10.91 26.21
C ARG A 374 -23.56 -11.00 25.23
N PRO A 375 -24.78 -11.23 25.73
CA PRO A 375 -25.95 -11.11 24.86
C PRO A 375 -26.01 -9.68 24.34
N VAL A 376 -25.97 -9.51 23.01
CA VAL A 376 -26.16 -8.22 22.37
C VAL A 376 -27.65 -7.90 22.48
N SER A 377 -28.05 -7.08 23.45
CA SER A 377 -29.39 -6.53 23.48
C SER A 377 -29.49 -5.37 22.52
N TYR A 378 -30.08 -5.58 21.37
CA TYR A 378 -30.53 -4.48 20.52
C TYR A 378 -31.75 -3.83 21.19
N THR A 379 -31.53 -2.72 21.87
CA THR A 379 -32.63 -1.82 22.21
C THR A 379 -33.04 -1.09 20.94
N HIS A 380 -34.07 -1.64 20.26
CA HIS A 380 -34.77 -0.87 19.27
C HIS A 380 -35.52 0.26 20.00
N LEU A 381 -35.01 1.48 19.88
CA LEU A 381 -35.80 2.67 20.16
C LEU A 381 -36.85 2.78 19.05
N THR A 382 -38.02 2.22 19.29
CA THR A 382 -39.21 2.59 18.52
C THR A 382 -39.58 3.99 18.91
N LEU A 383 -39.44 4.94 17.98
CA LEU A 383 -40.02 6.27 18.15
C LEU A 383 -41.53 6.12 18.21
N PRO A 384 -42.23 6.75 19.18
CA PRO A 384 -43.69 6.76 19.18
C PRO A 384 -44.17 7.56 17.96
N THR A 385 -45.10 6.98 17.22
CA THR A 385 -45.86 7.62 16.13
C THR A 385 -46.70 8.76 16.62
#